data_c80b65cc163e336cd6f838e2bc160aaa
#
_entry.id   c80b65cc163e336cd6f838e2bc160aaa
#
_cell.length_a   1.000
_cell.length_b   1.000
_cell.length_c   1.000
_cell.angle_alpha   90.00
_cell.angle_beta   90.00
_cell.angle_gamma   90.00
#
_symmetry.space_group_name_H-M   'P 1'
#
loop_
_entity.id
_entity.type
_entity.pdbx_description
1 polymer ?
#
loop_
_entity_poly.entity_id
_entity_poly.type
_entity_poly.pdbx_seq_one_letter_code
_entity_poly.pdbx_strand_id
1 'polypeptide(L)'
;LAAGGARRELRLELPARAEAYRERAKAVIEDARGLDAAAARRILAPTGYAAPYLPPPYGIGAGPVEQLVVQQEMAAAGVKLADLGIATWVVPSLLAYGTEAQREAYVLPTLRGEVTWCQLFSEPGAGSDLASLRTRAERLADGSWKVNGQKVWTSSAHSADFGILLARTDPAAPKHKGLGYFVVDMRHTPGIEVRPLKEITGEALFNEVWFDDVELPADALVGAPDGGWKVARNTLGNERVHMADQMTFDTGLEALIARSAELDGAYRARIGALAAEAHALACIGLRTTLQQVSGLEPGAGASVRKLVQTPHQQRTAELALELLGPAGAVREGAGERAVHGMLMSRCLTIAGGTTQVQLNVVAERILGLPRD
;
A
#
# COMPACT_ATOMS: atom_id res chain seq x y z
N LEU A 1 9.85 -10.24 -35.77
CA LEU A 1 8.79 -11.18 -35.39
C LEU A 1 7.47 -10.52 -35.69
N ALA A 2 6.67 -11.08 -36.62
CA ALA A 2 5.44 -10.54 -37.14
C ALA A 2 4.43 -10.28 -36.00
N ALA A 3 3.93 -9.07 -35.92
CA ALA A 3 2.77 -8.70 -35.14
C ALA A 3 1.53 -9.41 -35.70
N GLY A 4 1.15 -10.56 -35.13
CA GLY A 4 0.02 -11.35 -35.62
C GLY A 4 -0.29 -12.59 -34.78
N GLY A 5 0.38 -12.76 -33.64
CA GLY A 5 0.04 -13.83 -32.71
C GLY A 5 -1.12 -13.43 -31.83
N ALA A 6 -2.31 -14.00 -32.06
CA ALA A 6 -3.43 -13.89 -31.14
C ALA A 6 -2.90 -14.15 -29.71
N ARG A 7 -3.07 -13.17 -28.82
CA ARG A 7 -2.87 -13.37 -27.37
C ARG A 7 -3.78 -14.54 -27.01
N ARG A 8 -3.21 -15.70 -26.72
CA ARG A 8 -3.94 -16.77 -26.06
C ARG A 8 -4.26 -16.26 -24.66
N GLU A 9 -5.47 -15.73 -24.49
CA GLU A 9 -5.99 -15.46 -23.16
C GLU A 9 -6.02 -16.79 -22.42
N LEU A 10 -5.25 -16.89 -21.35
CA LEU A 10 -5.42 -17.95 -20.37
C LEU A 10 -6.77 -17.67 -19.69
N ARG A 11 -7.83 -18.29 -20.18
CA ARG A 11 -9.13 -18.26 -19.51
C ARG A 11 -9.03 -19.22 -18.32
N LEU A 12 -9.03 -18.66 -17.11
CA LEU A 12 -9.21 -19.42 -15.91
C LEU A 12 -10.67 -19.94 -15.93
N GLU A 13 -10.88 -21.26 -15.96
CA GLU A 13 -12.20 -21.82 -15.73
C GLU A 13 -12.53 -21.64 -14.24
N LEU A 14 -13.44 -20.73 -13.95
CA LEU A 14 -13.91 -20.49 -12.60
C LEU A 14 -14.90 -21.59 -12.18
N PRO A 15 -14.99 -21.93 -10.88
CA PRO A 15 -15.99 -22.86 -10.36
C PRO A 15 -17.42 -22.41 -10.74
N ALA A 16 -18.34 -23.36 -10.93
CA ALA A 16 -19.74 -23.06 -11.31
C ALA A 16 -20.43 -22.04 -10.38
N ARG A 17 -20.07 -22.03 -9.09
CA ARG A 17 -20.57 -21.02 -8.13
C ARG A 17 -20.19 -19.58 -8.50
N ALA A 18 -19.13 -19.38 -9.26
CA ALA A 18 -18.69 -18.06 -9.69
C ALA A 18 -19.72 -17.35 -10.56
N GLU A 19 -20.51 -18.09 -11.37
CA GLU A 19 -21.55 -17.49 -12.20
C GLU A 19 -22.69 -16.87 -11.40
N ALA A 20 -23.09 -17.49 -10.29
CA ALA A 20 -24.08 -16.90 -9.40
C ALA A 20 -23.61 -15.59 -8.75
N TYR A 21 -22.31 -15.46 -8.52
CA TYR A 21 -21.70 -14.21 -8.07
C TYR A 21 -21.63 -13.16 -9.18
N ARG A 22 -21.34 -13.59 -10.40
CA ARG A 22 -21.23 -12.72 -11.58
C ARG A 22 -22.51 -11.93 -11.83
N GLU A 23 -23.66 -12.58 -11.84
CA GLU A 23 -24.95 -11.91 -12.06
C GLU A 23 -25.26 -10.87 -10.97
N ARG A 24 -24.96 -11.20 -9.71
CA ARG A 24 -25.12 -10.24 -8.61
C ARG A 24 -24.15 -9.06 -8.71
N ALA A 25 -22.88 -9.33 -9.04
CA ALA A 25 -21.87 -8.31 -9.23
C ALA A 25 -22.26 -7.34 -10.34
N LYS A 26 -22.70 -7.86 -11.50
CA LYS A 26 -23.17 -7.05 -12.63
C LYS A 26 -24.30 -6.10 -12.22
N ALA A 27 -25.31 -6.61 -11.54
CA ALA A 27 -26.46 -5.80 -11.13
C ALA A 27 -26.06 -4.62 -10.24
N VAL A 28 -25.15 -4.83 -9.30
CA VAL A 28 -24.70 -3.76 -8.39
C VAL A 28 -23.70 -2.81 -9.06
N ILE A 29 -22.80 -3.34 -9.90
CA ILE A 29 -21.76 -2.53 -10.56
C ILE A 29 -22.39 -1.63 -11.65
N GLU A 30 -23.52 -2.03 -12.24
CA GLU A 30 -24.21 -1.23 -13.25
C GLU A 30 -24.59 0.16 -12.74
N ASP A 31 -24.94 0.30 -11.44
CA ASP A 31 -25.26 1.60 -10.83
C ASP A 31 -24.07 2.57 -10.81
N ALA A 32 -22.85 2.04 -10.95
CA ALA A 32 -21.62 2.84 -10.99
C ALA A 32 -21.09 3.07 -12.42
N ARG A 33 -21.75 2.52 -13.46
CA ARG A 33 -21.33 2.65 -14.85
C ARG A 33 -21.34 4.12 -15.29
N GLY A 34 -20.24 4.55 -15.91
CA GLY A 34 -20.09 5.90 -16.43
C GLY A 34 -19.82 6.99 -15.39
N LEU A 35 -19.75 6.64 -14.11
CA LEU A 35 -19.38 7.55 -13.05
C LEU A 35 -17.85 7.73 -12.99
N ASP A 36 -17.41 8.87 -12.45
CA ASP A 36 -16.01 9.03 -12.07
C ASP A 36 -15.63 8.10 -10.90
N ALA A 37 -14.34 7.91 -10.68
CA ALA A 37 -13.84 6.94 -9.71
C ALA A 37 -14.25 7.21 -8.26
N ALA A 38 -14.42 8.49 -7.89
CA ALA A 38 -14.85 8.88 -6.54
C ALA A 38 -16.36 8.66 -6.35
N ALA A 39 -17.16 9.01 -7.35
CA ALA A 39 -18.60 8.77 -7.35
C ALA A 39 -18.92 7.27 -7.35
N ALA A 40 -18.23 6.48 -8.20
CA ALA A 40 -18.37 5.04 -8.21
C ALA A 40 -18.07 4.42 -6.85
N ARG A 41 -17.00 4.87 -6.18
CA ARG A 41 -16.66 4.40 -4.84
C ARG A 41 -17.74 4.73 -3.82
N ARG A 42 -18.27 5.96 -3.81
CA ARG A 42 -19.35 6.36 -2.88
C ARG A 42 -20.60 5.50 -3.01
N ILE A 43 -20.96 5.11 -4.24
CA ILE A 43 -22.12 4.25 -4.49
C ILE A 43 -21.85 2.80 -4.11
N LEU A 44 -20.66 2.27 -4.44
CA LEU A 44 -20.37 0.86 -4.23
C LEU A 44 -19.91 0.53 -2.79
N ALA A 45 -19.42 1.49 -2.00
CA ALA A 45 -18.99 1.24 -0.64
C ALA A 45 -20.11 0.71 0.28
N PRO A 46 -21.32 1.31 0.32
CA PRO A 46 -22.41 0.80 1.14
C PRO A 46 -22.93 -0.59 0.73
N THR A 47 -22.71 -1.00 -0.52
CA THR A 47 -23.11 -2.31 -1.02
C THR A 47 -22.10 -3.41 -0.68
N GLY A 48 -20.92 -3.04 -0.18
CA GLY A 48 -19.80 -3.94 0.09
C GLY A 48 -18.95 -4.30 -1.15
N TYR A 49 -19.32 -3.88 -2.35
CA TYR A 49 -18.59 -4.21 -3.58
C TYR A 49 -17.35 -3.34 -3.83
N ALA A 50 -17.23 -2.20 -3.13
CA ALA A 50 -15.99 -1.40 -3.18
C ALA A 50 -14.81 -2.06 -2.46
N ALA A 51 -15.07 -2.96 -1.51
CA ALA A 51 -14.07 -3.74 -0.78
C ALA A 51 -14.63 -5.15 -0.48
N PRO A 52 -14.83 -5.98 -1.52
CA PRO A 52 -15.61 -7.22 -1.42
C PRO A 52 -15.04 -8.24 -0.44
N TYR A 53 -13.73 -8.20 -0.18
CA TYR A 53 -13.03 -9.09 0.75
C TYR A 53 -13.32 -8.80 2.24
N LEU A 54 -13.79 -7.61 2.57
CA LEU A 54 -14.11 -7.26 3.95
C LEU A 54 -15.37 -8.00 4.44
N PRO A 55 -15.49 -8.23 5.75
CA PRO A 55 -16.71 -8.82 6.30
C PRO A 55 -17.90 -7.85 6.22
N PRO A 56 -19.15 -8.37 6.18
CA PRO A 56 -20.33 -7.54 6.34
C PRO A 56 -20.30 -6.76 7.66
N PRO A 57 -20.83 -5.53 7.72
CA PRO A 57 -21.55 -4.83 6.66
C PRO A 57 -20.65 -4.04 5.68
N TYR A 58 -19.33 -4.06 5.85
CA TYR A 58 -18.36 -3.25 5.12
C TYR A 58 -17.92 -3.83 3.78
N GLY A 59 -18.08 -5.11 3.61
CA GLY A 59 -17.85 -5.89 2.40
C GLY A 59 -18.89 -7.00 2.29
N ILE A 60 -18.69 -7.92 1.36
CA ILE A 60 -19.56 -9.09 1.16
C ILE A 60 -18.94 -10.39 1.65
N GLY A 61 -17.78 -10.32 2.32
CA GLY A 61 -17.03 -11.50 2.77
C GLY A 61 -16.54 -12.37 1.61
N ALA A 62 -16.27 -11.76 0.46
CA ALA A 62 -15.89 -12.45 -0.76
C ALA A 62 -14.58 -13.22 -0.61
N GLY A 63 -14.60 -14.48 -0.95
CA GLY A 63 -13.39 -15.27 -1.14
C GLY A 63 -12.62 -14.86 -2.40
N PRO A 64 -11.44 -15.43 -2.64
CA PRO A 64 -10.59 -15.03 -3.78
C PRO A 64 -11.25 -15.17 -5.15
N VAL A 65 -12.08 -16.20 -5.34
CA VAL A 65 -12.83 -16.42 -6.60
C VAL A 65 -13.85 -15.30 -6.83
N GLU A 66 -14.62 -14.98 -5.80
CA GLU A 66 -15.63 -13.93 -5.82
C GLU A 66 -15.01 -12.55 -6.03
N GLN A 67 -13.87 -12.27 -5.39
CA GLN A 67 -13.10 -11.04 -5.62
C GLN A 67 -12.66 -10.91 -7.08
N LEU A 68 -12.16 -12.00 -7.67
CA LEU A 68 -11.76 -12.01 -9.08
C LEU A 68 -12.95 -11.74 -10.01
N VAL A 69 -14.13 -12.33 -9.72
CA VAL A 69 -15.36 -12.06 -10.47
C VAL A 69 -15.74 -10.59 -10.39
N VAL A 70 -15.73 -10.00 -9.19
CA VAL A 70 -16.03 -8.57 -9.00
C VAL A 70 -15.07 -7.69 -9.80
N GLN A 71 -13.77 -8.00 -9.78
CA GLN A 71 -12.77 -7.26 -10.57
C GLN A 71 -13.02 -7.37 -12.07
N GLN A 72 -13.36 -8.56 -12.56
CA GLN A 72 -13.69 -8.77 -13.98
C GLN A 72 -14.92 -7.97 -14.41
N GLU A 73 -15.98 -7.95 -13.59
CA GLU A 73 -17.20 -7.21 -13.91
C GLU A 73 -16.99 -5.69 -13.83
N MET A 74 -16.21 -5.19 -12.86
CA MET A 74 -15.80 -3.79 -12.83
C MET A 74 -15.03 -3.40 -14.10
N ALA A 75 -14.07 -4.22 -14.51
CA ALA A 75 -13.30 -3.99 -15.73
C ALA A 75 -14.19 -4.02 -16.99
N ALA A 76 -15.10 -4.99 -17.09
CA ALA A 76 -16.06 -5.11 -18.22
C ALA A 76 -17.04 -3.93 -18.29
N ALA A 77 -17.46 -3.40 -17.13
CA ALA A 77 -18.33 -2.23 -17.03
C ALA A 77 -17.56 -0.89 -17.21
N GLY A 78 -16.24 -0.92 -17.27
CA GLY A 78 -15.39 0.30 -17.28
C GLY A 78 -15.41 1.07 -15.98
N VAL A 79 -15.83 0.44 -14.86
CA VAL A 79 -15.89 1.07 -13.54
C VAL A 79 -14.52 1.03 -12.90
N LYS A 80 -14.05 2.19 -12.48
CA LYS A 80 -12.82 2.37 -11.68
C LYS A 80 -13.18 2.95 -10.33
N LEU A 81 -12.46 2.55 -9.29
CA LEU A 81 -12.63 3.11 -7.96
C LEU A 81 -11.43 4.02 -7.64
N ALA A 82 -11.70 5.16 -7.00
CA ALA A 82 -10.63 5.99 -6.46
C ALA A 82 -9.78 5.18 -5.46
N ASP A 83 -8.46 5.36 -5.50
CA ASP A 83 -7.57 4.70 -4.55
C ASP A 83 -7.82 5.24 -3.14
N LEU A 84 -7.77 4.36 -2.17
CA LEU A 84 -7.87 4.71 -0.75
C LEU A 84 -6.49 4.98 -0.12
N GLY A 85 -5.41 4.70 -0.84
CA GLY A 85 -4.05 4.85 -0.33
C GLY A 85 -3.87 4.14 1.02
N ILE A 86 -3.40 4.88 2.01
CA ILE A 86 -3.10 4.38 3.37
C ILE A 86 -4.32 3.72 4.04
N ALA A 87 -5.52 4.18 3.75
CA ALA A 87 -6.74 3.61 4.31
C ALA A 87 -6.92 2.12 3.99
N THR A 88 -6.34 1.63 2.89
CA THR A 88 -6.41 0.21 2.49
C THR A 88 -5.84 -0.74 3.56
N TRP A 89 -4.86 -0.30 4.34
CA TRP A 89 -4.34 -1.11 5.46
C TRP A 89 -4.76 -0.60 6.84
N VAL A 90 -5.35 0.60 6.93
CA VAL A 90 -5.97 1.10 8.17
C VAL A 90 -7.27 0.37 8.45
N VAL A 91 -8.16 0.26 7.45
CA VAL A 91 -9.48 -0.36 7.61
C VAL A 91 -9.39 -1.80 8.17
N PRO A 92 -8.58 -2.72 7.63
CA PRO A 92 -8.43 -4.06 8.22
C PRO A 92 -7.96 -4.05 9.66
N SER A 93 -7.13 -3.07 10.05
CA SER A 93 -6.65 -2.94 11.42
C SER A 93 -7.74 -2.46 12.37
N LEU A 94 -8.55 -1.50 11.96
CA LEU A 94 -9.74 -1.04 12.72
C LEU A 94 -10.78 -2.15 12.86
N LEU A 95 -11.02 -2.93 11.80
CA LEU A 95 -11.95 -4.07 11.85
C LEU A 95 -11.48 -5.17 12.81
N ALA A 96 -10.17 -5.42 12.87
CA ALA A 96 -9.61 -6.48 13.71
C ALA A 96 -9.48 -6.07 15.19
N TYR A 97 -9.22 -4.80 15.47
CA TYR A 97 -8.82 -4.35 16.82
C TYR A 97 -9.59 -3.15 17.35
N GLY A 98 -10.28 -2.40 16.50
CA GLY A 98 -11.07 -1.23 16.90
C GLY A 98 -12.33 -1.63 17.70
N THR A 99 -12.82 -0.72 18.51
CA THR A 99 -14.14 -0.80 19.13
C THR A 99 -15.26 -0.70 18.10
N GLU A 100 -16.48 -1.06 18.47
CA GLU A 100 -17.63 -0.90 17.59
C GLU A 100 -17.82 0.56 17.19
N ALA A 101 -17.75 1.49 18.16
CA ALA A 101 -17.82 2.93 17.91
C ALA A 101 -16.75 3.41 16.92
N GLN A 102 -15.50 2.94 17.05
CA GLN A 102 -14.43 3.28 16.09
C GLN A 102 -14.72 2.73 14.70
N ARG A 103 -15.23 1.50 14.58
CA ARG A 103 -15.59 0.90 13.28
C ARG A 103 -16.71 1.70 12.61
N GLU A 104 -17.75 2.04 13.36
CA GLU A 104 -18.88 2.84 12.87
C GLU A 104 -18.43 4.25 12.44
N ALA A 105 -17.60 4.90 13.26
CA ALA A 105 -17.14 6.26 12.97
C ALA A 105 -16.21 6.34 11.76
N TYR A 106 -15.35 5.36 11.54
CA TYR A 106 -14.26 5.51 10.57
C TYR A 106 -14.37 4.62 9.34
N VAL A 107 -14.92 3.39 9.43
CA VAL A 107 -14.76 2.42 8.33
C VAL A 107 -15.58 2.81 7.10
N LEU A 108 -16.87 3.05 7.24
CA LEU A 108 -17.71 3.35 6.08
C LEU A 108 -17.39 4.71 5.41
N PRO A 109 -17.16 5.81 6.16
CA PRO A 109 -16.69 7.07 5.56
C PRO A 109 -15.36 6.89 4.81
N THR A 110 -14.45 6.07 5.35
CA THR A 110 -13.19 5.73 4.68
C THR A 110 -13.42 4.97 3.37
N LEU A 111 -14.26 3.94 3.39
CA LEU A 111 -14.56 3.14 2.19
C LEU A 111 -15.27 3.94 1.10
N ARG A 112 -16.01 4.99 1.48
CA ARG A 112 -16.60 5.96 0.55
C ARG A 112 -15.59 6.96 -0.02
N GLY A 113 -14.37 7.04 0.57
CA GLY A 113 -13.38 8.04 0.21
C GLY A 113 -13.71 9.44 0.72
N GLU A 114 -14.52 9.54 1.78
CA GLU A 114 -14.92 10.79 2.42
C GLU A 114 -13.85 11.31 3.39
N VAL A 115 -12.99 10.42 3.89
CA VAL A 115 -11.90 10.73 4.81
C VAL A 115 -10.59 10.11 4.33
N THR A 116 -9.50 10.81 4.57
CA THR A 116 -8.14 10.44 4.19
C THR A 116 -7.28 10.16 5.41
N TRP A 117 -6.26 9.30 5.24
CA TRP A 117 -5.43 8.82 6.34
C TRP A 117 -3.95 9.06 6.07
N CYS A 118 -3.19 9.29 7.16
CA CYS A 118 -1.74 9.19 7.16
C CYS A 118 -1.25 8.17 8.20
N GLN A 119 0.01 7.72 8.04
CA GLN A 119 0.62 6.71 8.91
C GLN A 119 1.80 7.32 9.69
N LEU A 120 1.61 7.51 10.99
CA LEU A 120 2.53 8.18 11.92
C LEU A 120 3.36 7.14 12.67
N PHE A 121 4.23 6.41 11.96
CA PHE A 121 5.00 5.31 12.52
C PHE A 121 6.47 5.66 12.69
N SER A 122 7.18 5.86 11.57
CA SER A 122 8.61 6.06 11.55
C SER A 122 9.06 7.32 12.30
N GLU A 123 10.25 7.28 12.90
CA GLU A 123 10.91 8.40 13.54
C GLU A 123 12.32 8.56 12.97
N PRO A 124 12.99 9.70 13.15
CA PRO A 124 14.39 9.87 12.70
C PRO A 124 15.33 8.77 13.19
N GLY A 125 15.08 8.22 14.37
CA GLY A 125 15.87 7.13 14.99
C GLY A 125 15.22 5.74 14.92
N ALA A 126 14.03 5.58 14.34
CA ALA A 126 13.28 4.32 14.34
C ALA A 126 12.54 4.11 13.02
N GLY A 127 13.20 3.49 12.06
CA GLY A 127 12.64 3.06 10.77
C GLY A 127 12.50 1.54 10.70
N SER A 128 13.56 0.83 10.26
CA SER A 128 13.54 -0.64 10.19
C SER A 128 13.37 -1.29 11.58
N ASP A 129 13.98 -0.72 12.63
CA ASP A 129 13.71 -1.08 14.02
C ASP A 129 12.59 -0.19 14.59
N LEU A 130 11.40 -0.28 14.01
CA LEU A 130 10.25 0.54 14.36
C LEU A 130 9.91 0.43 15.86
N ALA A 131 10.08 -0.74 16.47
CA ALA A 131 9.76 -0.95 17.88
C ALA A 131 10.63 -0.11 18.83
N SER A 132 11.72 0.48 18.35
CA SER A 132 12.59 1.39 19.11
C SER A 132 12.12 2.85 19.11
N LEU A 133 10.93 3.12 18.62
CA LEU A 133 10.31 4.45 18.60
C LEU A 133 10.24 5.08 20.01
N ARG A 134 10.31 6.43 20.05
CA ARG A 134 10.40 7.23 21.27
C ARG A 134 9.28 8.23 21.48
N THR A 135 8.43 8.50 20.48
CA THR A 135 7.19 9.27 20.67
C THR A 135 6.42 8.68 21.82
N ARG A 136 6.12 9.48 22.84
CA ARG A 136 5.44 9.04 24.07
C ARG A 136 3.96 9.34 24.00
N ALA A 137 3.17 8.48 24.62
CA ALA A 137 1.77 8.70 24.93
C ALA A 137 1.55 8.38 26.42
N GLU A 138 1.45 9.41 27.24
CA GLU A 138 1.25 9.31 28.69
C GLU A 138 -0.24 9.34 29.00
N ARG A 139 -0.72 8.37 29.79
CA ARG A 139 -2.11 8.33 30.19
C ARG A 139 -2.37 9.33 31.30
N LEU A 140 -3.34 10.22 31.12
CA LEU A 140 -3.75 11.20 32.10
C LEU A 140 -4.78 10.62 33.10
N ALA A 141 -5.05 11.36 34.18
CA ALA A 141 -5.93 10.91 35.25
C ALA A 141 -7.40 10.72 34.83
N ASP A 142 -7.84 11.49 33.81
CA ASP A 142 -9.18 11.38 33.22
C ASP A 142 -9.30 10.28 32.15
N GLY A 143 -8.18 9.57 31.87
CA GLY A 143 -8.10 8.50 30.90
C GLY A 143 -7.70 8.93 29.51
N SER A 144 -7.60 10.22 29.22
CA SER A 144 -7.04 10.77 27.96
C SER A 144 -5.53 10.51 27.87
N TRP A 145 -4.92 10.87 26.75
CA TRP A 145 -3.52 10.62 26.48
C TRP A 145 -2.82 11.91 26.07
N LYS A 146 -1.66 12.18 26.66
CA LYS A 146 -0.77 13.26 26.26
C LYS A 146 0.36 12.71 25.40
N VAL A 147 0.50 13.25 24.19
CA VAL A 147 1.46 12.77 23.19
C VAL A 147 2.53 13.82 22.94
N ASN A 148 3.80 13.36 22.99
CA ASN A 148 4.98 14.18 22.68
C ASN A 148 5.96 13.39 21.82
N GLY A 149 6.47 14.00 20.75
CA GLY A 149 7.47 13.39 19.89
C GLY A 149 7.46 13.87 18.46
N GLN A 150 8.12 13.10 17.59
CA GLN A 150 8.27 13.43 16.18
C GLN A 150 8.11 12.17 15.33
N LYS A 151 7.35 12.30 14.26
CA LYS A 151 7.25 11.30 13.20
C LYS A 151 7.85 11.84 11.90
N VAL A 152 8.34 10.95 11.05
CA VAL A 152 9.00 11.30 9.80
C VAL A 152 8.56 10.34 8.68
N TRP A 153 8.73 10.74 7.44
CA TRP A 153 8.31 9.98 6.26
C TRP A 153 6.81 9.72 6.20
N THR A 154 6.03 10.64 6.77
CA THR A 154 4.58 10.53 6.80
C THR A 154 3.99 11.02 5.48
N SER A 155 3.54 10.08 4.65
CA SER A 155 2.92 10.41 3.35
C SER A 155 1.64 11.19 3.57
N SER A 156 1.49 12.29 2.82
CA SER A 156 0.25 13.09 2.74
C SER A 156 -0.28 13.62 4.07
N ALA A 157 0.54 13.74 5.13
CA ALA A 157 0.08 14.22 6.43
C ALA A 157 -0.53 15.63 6.36
N HIS A 158 -0.06 16.47 5.44
CA HIS A 158 -0.56 17.84 5.24
C HIS A 158 -2.02 17.89 4.74
N SER A 159 -2.55 16.82 4.20
CA SER A 159 -3.90 16.73 3.65
C SER A 159 -4.76 15.67 4.33
N ALA A 160 -4.20 14.85 5.23
CA ALA A 160 -4.93 13.80 5.92
C ALA A 160 -5.96 14.36 6.92
N ASP A 161 -7.12 13.70 7.00
CA ASP A 161 -8.12 13.98 8.02
C ASP A 161 -7.77 13.26 9.31
N PHE A 162 -7.31 12.00 9.21
CA PHE A 162 -6.91 11.17 10.34
C PHE A 162 -5.52 10.58 10.16
N GLY A 163 -4.85 10.31 11.29
CA GLY A 163 -3.59 9.58 11.36
C GLY A 163 -3.71 8.32 12.21
N ILE A 164 -2.98 7.27 11.84
CA ILE A 164 -2.73 6.14 12.73
C ILE A 164 -1.37 6.34 13.37
N LEU A 165 -1.35 6.52 14.70
CA LEU A 165 -0.16 6.81 15.46
C LEU A 165 0.29 5.59 16.27
N LEU A 166 1.56 5.21 16.15
CA LEU A 166 2.22 4.28 17.06
C LEU A 166 3.12 5.05 18.05
N ALA A 167 2.83 4.92 19.35
CA ALA A 167 3.56 5.65 20.39
C ALA A 167 3.90 4.76 21.60
N ARG A 168 4.91 5.15 22.38
CA ARG A 168 5.38 4.48 23.61
C ARG A 168 4.47 4.83 24.77
N THR A 169 3.72 3.87 25.27
CA THR A 169 2.81 3.99 26.43
C THR A 169 3.48 3.56 27.75
N ASP A 170 4.48 2.66 27.65
CA ASP A 170 5.29 2.24 28.80
C ASP A 170 6.77 2.18 28.41
N PRO A 171 7.60 3.16 28.85
CA PRO A 171 9.03 3.21 28.54
C PRO A 171 9.84 2.14 29.27
N ALA A 172 9.32 1.53 30.35
CA ALA A 172 10.01 0.49 31.12
C ALA A 172 9.78 -0.91 30.51
N ALA A 173 8.76 -1.07 29.67
CA ALA A 173 8.47 -2.35 29.04
C ALA A 173 9.49 -2.72 27.95
N PRO A 174 9.66 -4.01 27.62
CA PRO A 174 10.42 -4.44 26.47
C PRO A 174 9.93 -3.76 25.18
N LYS A 175 10.82 -3.50 24.21
CA LYS A 175 10.56 -2.62 23.07
C LYS A 175 9.29 -2.95 22.25
N HIS A 176 8.92 -4.22 22.17
CA HIS A 176 7.69 -4.66 21.46
C HIS A 176 6.44 -4.66 22.34
N LYS A 177 6.59 -4.37 23.64
CA LYS A 177 5.51 -4.16 24.59
C LYS A 177 5.49 -2.68 25.01
N GLY A 178 4.44 -2.24 25.68
CA GLY A 178 4.33 -0.83 26.04
C GLY A 178 4.25 0.11 24.84
N LEU A 179 3.59 -0.33 23.77
CA LEU A 179 3.26 0.46 22.58
C LEU A 179 1.74 0.53 22.45
N GLY A 180 1.21 1.73 22.30
CA GLY A 180 -0.18 2.01 21.97
C GLY A 180 -0.33 2.38 20.50
N TYR A 181 -1.48 2.06 19.94
CA TYR A 181 -1.88 2.42 18.58
C TYR A 181 -3.11 3.31 18.66
N PHE A 182 -3.05 4.50 18.07
CA PHE A 182 -4.07 5.54 18.24
C PHE A 182 -4.59 6.03 16.90
N VAL A 183 -5.88 6.41 16.87
CA VAL A 183 -6.43 7.27 15.82
C VAL A 183 -6.26 8.72 16.27
N VAL A 184 -5.74 9.56 15.39
CA VAL A 184 -5.50 11.00 15.63
C VAL A 184 -6.28 11.81 14.60
N ASP A 185 -7.08 12.75 15.07
CA ASP A 185 -7.68 13.77 14.18
C ASP A 185 -6.58 14.78 13.81
N MET A 186 -6.13 14.73 12.54
CA MET A 186 -5.05 15.58 12.04
C MET A 186 -5.48 17.03 11.79
N ARG A 187 -6.78 17.28 11.69
CA ARG A 187 -7.35 18.59 11.34
C ARG A 187 -7.66 19.46 12.55
N HIS A 188 -8.15 18.84 13.61
CA HIS A 188 -8.73 19.58 14.72
C HIS A 188 -7.98 19.42 16.04
N THR A 189 -6.99 18.49 16.13
CA THR A 189 -6.22 18.30 17.36
C THR A 189 -5.12 19.36 17.47
N PRO A 190 -5.13 20.21 18.52
CA PRO A 190 -4.09 21.22 18.74
C PRO A 190 -2.73 20.58 19.07
N GLY A 191 -1.64 21.31 18.80
CA GLY A 191 -0.28 20.87 19.13
C GLY A 191 0.36 19.95 18.08
N ILE A 192 -0.33 19.64 16.98
CA ILE A 192 0.22 18.92 15.84
C ILE A 192 0.77 19.93 14.83
N GLU A 193 2.06 19.80 14.52
CA GLU A 193 2.70 20.59 13.46
C GLU A 193 3.17 19.65 12.34
N VAL A 194 2.73 19.92 11.10
CA VAL A 194 3.11 19.16 9.90
C VAL A 194 4.08 20.01 9.07
N ARG A 195 5.28 19.48 8.84
CA ARG A 195 6.34 20.14 8.05
C ARG A 195 6.64 19.31 6.80
N PRO A 196 6.50 19.88 5.59
CA PRO A 196 6.85 19.18 4.36
C PRO A 196 8.34 18.81 4.33
N LEU A 197 8.65 17.58 3.92
CA LEU A 197 10.01 17.11 3.61
C LEU A 197 10.25 17.24 2.12
N LYS A 198 11.23 18.05 1.73
CA LYS A 198 11.64 18.16 0.35
C LYS A 198 12.47 16.94 -0.05
N GLU A 199 11.94 16.16 -0.96
CA GLU A 199 12.52 14.94 -1.48
C GLU A 199 13.56 15.22 -2.57
N ILE A 200 14.33 14.20 -2.97
CA ILE A 200 15.27 14.29 -4.09
C ILE A 200 14.57 14.64 -5.42
N THR A 201 13.28 14.31 -5.55
CA THR A 201 12.44 14.70 -6.69
C THR A 201 12.15 16.20 -6.70
N GLY A 202 12.39 16.91 -5.61
CA GLY A 202 12.01 18.31 -5.41
C GLY A 202 10.55 18.51 -4.98
N GLU A 203 9.78 17.44 -4.86
CA GLU A 203 8.42 17.41 -4.33
C GLU A 203 8.45 17.30 -2.81
N ALA A 204 7.30 17.38 -2.18
CA ALA A 204 7.13 17.22 -0.74
C ALA A 204 5.91 16.34 -0.43
N LEU A 205 5.97 15.09 -0.87
CA LEU A 205 4.93 14.09 -0.62
C LEU A 205 4.96 13.62 0.84
N PHE A 206 6.17 13.52 1.41
CA PHE A 206 6.38 13.12 2.79
C PHE A 206 6.49 14.32 3.72
N ASN A 207 6.20 14.09 4.99
CA ASN A 207 6.20 15.13 6.01
C ASN A 207 6.90 14.64 7.28
N GLU A 208 7.46 15.60 8.04
CA GLU A 208 7.66 15.49 9.48
C GLU A 208 6.38 15.88 10.18
N VAL A 209 6.05 15.20 11.27
CA VAL A 209 4.91 15.54 12.12
C VAL A 209 5.38 15.60 13.56
N TRP A 210 5.22 16.76 14.16
CA TRP A 210 5.59 17.05 15.53
C TRP A 210 4.37 17.07 16.42
N PHE A 211 4.50 16.48 17.60
CA PHE A 211 3.51 16.44 18.65
C PHE A 211 4.09 17.17 19.87
N ASP A 212 3.45 18.27 20.27
CA ASP A 212 3.84 19.08 21.41
C ASP A 212 2.66 19.20 22.38
N ASP A 213 2.73 18.43 23.47
CA ASP A 213 1.66 18.27 24.47
C ASP A 213 0.26 18.00 23.87
N VAL A 214 0.23 17.19 22.80
CA VAL A 214 -1.02 16.85 22.09
C VAL A 214 -1.91 15.99 22.96
N GLU A 215 -3.14 16.42 23.23
CA GLU A 215 -4.11 15.63 23.97
C GLU A 215 -5.02 14.83 23.04
N LEU A 216 -5.03 13.50 23.26
CA LEU A 216 -5.92 12.57 22.56
C LEU A 216 -6.98 12.04 23.54
N PRO A 217 -8.25 11.89 23.12
CA PRO A 217 -9.28 11.34 23.98
C PRO A 217 -9.00 9.88 24.33
N ALA A 218 -9.60 9.38 25.40
CA ALA A 218 -9.39 8.02 25.89
C ALA A 218 -9.72 6.94 24.83
N ASP A 219 -10.73 7.21 24.01
CA ASP A 219 -11.23 6.35 22.93
C ASP A 219 -10.42 6.44 21.62
N ALA A 220 -9.39 7.29 21.57
CA ALA A 220 -8.42 7.30 20.46
C ALA A 220 -7.60 6.01 20.37
N LEU A 221 -7.45 5.30 21.50
CA LEU A 221 -6.68 4.05 21.56
C LEU A 221 -7.40 2.91 20.82
N VAL A 222 -6.69 2.25 19.91
CA VAL A 222 -7.17 1.06 19.18
C VAL A 222 -6.58 -0.20 19.82
N GLY A 223 -7.44 -1.06 20.30
CA GLY A 223 -7.05 -2.28 21.01
C GLY A 223 -6.63 -2.01 22.46
N ALA A 224 -5.75 -2.86 23.01
CA ALA A 224 -5.26 -2.73 24.38
C ALA A 224 -4.09 -1.74 24.49
N PRO A 225 -3.87 -1.10 25.65
CA PRO A 225 -2.79 -0.13 25.86
C PRO A 225 -1.39 -0.65 25.55
N ASP A 226 -1.13 -1.92 25.76
CA ASP A 226 0.13 -2.63 25.50
C ASP A 226 0.09 -3.44 24.19
N GLY A 227 -1.04 -3.43 23.49
CA GLY A 227 -1.33 -4.20 22.28
C GLY A 227 -0.92 -3.53 20.97
N GLY A 228 -0.43 -2.30 21.00
CA GLY A 228 -0.20 -1.50 19.79
C GLY A 228 0.76 -2.14 18.78
N TRP A 229 1.75 -2.89 19.24
CA TRP A 229 2.64 -3.64 18.33
C TRP A 229 1.91 -4.72 17.54
N LYS A 230 0.93 -5.39 18.14
CA LYS A 230 0.12 -6.40 17.45
C LYS A 230 -0.73 -5.74 16.36
N VAL A 231 -1.33 -4.59 16.65
CA VAL A 231 -2.10 -3.80 15.68
C VAL A 231 -1.19 -3.29 14.56
N ALA A 232 -0.03 -2.70 14.90
CA ALA A 232 0.94 -2.21 13.91
C ALA A 232 1.44 -3.33 12.99
N ARG A 233 1.66 -4.55 13.49
CA ARG A 233 2.04 -5.70 12.65
C ARG A 233 0.94 -6.10 11.66
N ASN A 234 -0.32 -5.98 12.05
CA ASN A 234 -1.45 -6.19 11.14
C ASN A 234 -1.45 -5.13 10.04
N THR A 235 -1.34 -3.85 10.41
CA THR A 235 -1.23 -2.72 9.49
C THR A 235 -0.10 -2.92 8.48
N LEU A 236 1.12 -3.19 8.96
CA LEU A 236 2.30 -3.42 8.11
C LEU A 236 2.17 -4.69 7.26
N GLY A 237 1.41 -5.68 7.72
CA GLY A 237 1.08 -6.88 6.94
C GLY A 237 0.22 -6.53 5.72
N ASN A 238 -0.86 -5.80 5.92
CA ASN A 238 -1.75 -5.34 4.86
C ASN A 238 -1.06 -4.33 3.93
N GLU A 239 -0.26 -3.40 4.48
CA GLU A 239 0.58 -2.49 3.70
C GLU A 239 1.47 -3.24 2.69
N ARG A 240 2.19 -4.29 3.13
CA ARG A 240 3.07 -5.07 2.25
C ARG A 240 2.32 -5.74 1.11
N VAL A 241 1.11 -6.27 1.38
CA VAL A 241 0.27 -6.87 0.34
C VAL A 241 -0.13 -5.81 -0.68
N HIS A 242 -0.64 -4.67 -0.21
CA HIS A 242 -1.06 -3.58 -1.08
C HIS A 242 0.10 -3.01 -1.91
N MET A 243 1.24 -2.72 -1.26
CA MET A 243 2.42 -2.18 -1.95
C MET A 243 3.00 -3.17 -2.98
N ALA A 244 2.94 -4.47 -2.73
CA ALA A 244 3.39 -5.46 -3.70
C ALA A 244 2.53 -5.46 -4.96
N ASP A 245 1.24 -5.13 -4.85
CA ASP A 245 0.32 -5.12 -5.99
C ASP A 245 0.29 -3.77 -6.73
N GLN A 246 0.45 -2.65 -6.03
CA GLN A 246 0.20 -1.32 -6.57
C GLN A 246 1.45 -0.43 -6.74
N MET A 247 2.59 -0.71 -6.10
CA MET A 247 3.82 0.06 -6.34
C MET A 247 4.49 -0.31 -7.67
N THR A 248 3.72 -0.29 -8.73
CA THR A 248 4.25 -0.23 -10.09
C THR A 248 4.28 1.24 -10.50
N PHE A 249 5.38 1.95 -10.19
CA PHE A 249 5.64 3.19 -10.91
C PHE A 249 5.72 2.84 -12.40
N ASP A 250 5.05 3.62 -13.24
CA ASP A 250 5.24 3.52 -14.68
C ASP A 250 6.70 3.87 -14.99
N THR A 251 7.52 2.84 -15.06
CA THR A 251 8.95 2.96 -15.37
C THR A 251 9.19 3.11 -16.86
N GLY A 252 8.14 3.11 -17.68
CA GLY A 252 8.25 3.25 -19.13
C GLY A 252 8.72 2.00 -19.86
N LEU A 253 8.65 0.80 -19.25
CA LEU A 253 9.08 -0.44 -19.89
C LEU A 253 8.35 -0.71 -21.21
N GLU A 254 7.04 -0.46 -21.29
CA GLU A 254 6.26 -0.63 -22.53
C GLU A 254 6.74 0.33 -23.62
N ALA A 255 7.07 1.58 -23.28
CA ALA A 255 7.65 2.54 -24.20
C ALA A 255 9.05 2.12 -24.68
N LEU A 256 9.86 1.54 -23.79
CA LEU A 256 11.18 0.97 -24.15
C LEU A 256 11.02 -0.22 -25.10
N ILE A 257 10.08 -1.11 -24.86
CA ILE A 257 9.77 -2.25 -25.73
C ILE A 257 9.31 -1.76 -27.10
N ALA A 258 8.44 -0.78 -27.17
CA ALA A 258 7.93 -0.22 -28.44
C ALA A 258 9.06 0.37 -29.30
N ARG A 259 10.05 1.01 -28.66
CA ARG A 259 11.22 1.60 -29.35
C ARG A 259 12.35 0.61 -29.65
N SER A 260 12.29 -0.59 -29.13
CA SER A 260 13.42 -1.54 -29.16
C SER A 260 13.91 -1.88 -30.57
N ALA A 261 13.01 -1.86 -31.56
CA ALA A 261 13.38 -2.13 -32.96
C ALA A 261 14.32 -1.07 -33.58
N GLU A 262 14.30 0.16 -33.07
CA GLU A 262 15.09 1.30 -33.55
C GLU A 262 16.48 1.37 -32.88
N LEU A 263 16.73 0.54 -31.85
CA LEU A 263 17.92 0.58 -31.03
C LEU A 263 18.96 -0.47 -31.49
N ASP A 264 20.20 -0.27 -31.09
CA ASP A 264 21.26 -1.26 -31.32
C ASP A 264 21.05 -2.57 -30.57
N GLY A 265 21.87 -3.59 -30.90
CA GLY A 265 21.74 -4.92 -30.32
C GLY A 265 21.95 -4.97 -28.81
N ALA A 266 22.79 -4.12 -28.25
CA ALA A 266 23.10 -4.08 -26.82
C ALA A 266 21.88 -3.55 -26.03
N TYR A 267 21.26 -2.47 -26.47
CA TYR A 267 20.04 -1.94 -25.86
C TYR A 267 18.86 -2.91 -26.01
N ARG A 268 18.70 -3.53 -27.19
CA ARG A 268 17.67 -4.57 -27.37
C ARG A 268 17.83 -5.74 -26.41
N ALA A 269 19.05 -6.18 -26.15
CA ALA A 269 19.31 -7.24 -25.18
C ALA A 269 18.95 -6.84 -23.76
N ARG A 270 19.27 -5.62 -23.34
CA ARG A 270 18.90 -5.07 -22.01
C ARG A 270 17.38 -4.93 -21.86
N ILE A 271 16.68 -4.44 -22.87
CA ILE A 271 15.21 -4.34 -22.86
C ILE A 271 14.60 -5.74 -22.81
N GLY A 272 15.14 -6.69 -23.58
CA GLY A 272 14.70 -8.09 -23.58
C GLY A 272 14.83 -8.75 -22.21
N ALA A 273 15.94 -8.48 -21.49
CA ALA A 273 16.14 -8.97 -20.12
C ALA A 273 15.11 -8.39 -19.16
N LEU A 274 14.83 -7.08 -19.23
CA LEU A 274 13.81 -6.41 -18.43
C LEU A 274 12.40 -6.95 -18.73
N ALA A 275 12.07 -7.18 -20.01
CA ALA A 275 10.81 -7.78 -20.41
C ALA A 275 10.63 -9.21 -19.86
N ALA A 276 11.70 -10.01 -19.85
CA ALA A 276 11.70 -11.35 -19.26
C ALA A 276 11.50 -11.30 -17.73
N GLU A 277 12.14 -10.36 -17.04
CA GLU A 277 11.93 -10.15 -15.59
C GLU A 277 10.51 -9.70 -15.29
N ALA A 278 9.93 -8.76 -16.07
CA ALA A 278 8.54 -8.33 -15.93
C ALA A 278 7.57 -9.51 -16.11
N HIS A 279 7.84 -10.38 -17.09
CA HIS A 279 7.06 -11.60 -17.28
C HIS A 279 7.17 -12.55 -16.07
N ALA A 280 8.36 -12.76 -15.54
CA ALA A 280 8.56 -13.57 -14.33
C ALA A 280 7.82 -13.00 -13.12
N LEU A 281 7.84 -11.68 -12.94
CA LEU A 281 7.07 -10.98 -11.89
C LEU A 281 5.55 -11.17 -12.06
N ALA A 282 5.05 -11.10 -13.29
CA ALA A 282 3.65 -11.39 -13.60
C ALA A 282 3.28 -12.85 -13.27
N CYS A 283 4.16 -13.81 -13.57
CA CYS A 283 3.98 -15.22 -13.20
C CYS A 283 3.96 -15.42 -11.67
N ILE A 284 4.81 -14.72 -10.92
CA ILE A 284 4.79 -14.74 -9.44
C ILE A 284 3.44 -14.20 -8.92
N GLY A 285 2.95 -13.10 -9.48
CA GLY A 285 1.63 -12.54 -9.15
C GLY A 285 0.51 -13.53 -9.43
N LEU A 286 0.49 -14.13 -10.62
CA LEU A 286 -0.51 -15.14 -10.99
C LEU A 286 -0.45 -16.35 -10.05
N ARG A 287 0.74 -16.85 -9.72
CA ARG A 287 0.90 -17.94 -8.75
C ARG A 287 0.29 -17.59 -7.40
N THR A 288 0.52 -16.38 -6.89
CA THR A 288 -0.07 -15.90 -5.63
C THR A 288 -1.60 -15.91 -5.69
N THR A 289 -2.19 -15.41 -6.78
CA THR A 289 -3.64 -15.43 -7.01
C THR A 289 -4.16 -16.87 -7.05
N LEU A 290 -3.50 -17.77 -7.77
CA LEU A 290 -3.89 -19.17 -7.86
C LEU A 290 -3.81 -19.89 -6.49
N GLN A 291 -2.81 -19.61 -5.68
CA GLN A 291 -2.71 -20.12 -4.31
C GLN A 291 -3.91 -19.67 -3.48
N GLN A 292 -4.24 -18.37 -3.50
CA GLN A 292 -5.40 -17.82 -2.79
C GLN A 292 -6.72 -18.45 -3.25
N VAL A 293 -6.94 -18.57 -4.55
CA VAL A 293 -8.13 -19.23 -5.13
C VAL A 293 -8.24 -20.70 -4.69
N SER A 294 -7.10 -21.37 -4.50
CA SER A 294 -7.02 -22.75 -4.01
C SER A 294 -7.11 -22.87 -2.48
N GLY A 295 -7.34 -21.77 -1.75
CA GLY A 295 -7.42 -21.75 -0.29
C GLY A 295 -6.07 -21.90 0.41
N LEU A 296 -4.96 -21.67 -0.32
CA LEU A 296 -3.62 -21.70 0.24
C LEU A 296 -3.15 -20.28 0.61
N GLU A 297 -2.52 -20.16 1.77
CA GLU A 297 -1.90 -18.90 2.19
C GLU A 297 -0.68 -18.58 1.30
N PRO A 298 -0.57 -17.37 0.73
CA PRO A 298 0.56 -16.98 -0.10
C PRO A 298 1.90 -16.93 0.66
N GLY A 299 1.86 -16.95 2.00
CA GLY A 299 3.03 -16.92 2.86
C GLY A 299 3.88 -15.65 2.67
N ALA A 300 5.21 -15.81 2.68
CA ALA A 300 6.16 -14.71 2.53
C ALA A 300 6.51 -14.39 1.05
N GLY A 301 5.72 -14.86 0.09
CA GLY A 301 5.95 -14.66 -1.36
C GLY A 301 6.02 -13.19 -1.77
N ALA A 302 5.29 -12.30 -1.08
CA ALA A 302 5.37 -10.86 -1.30
C ALA A 302 6.79 -10.29 -1.07
N SER A 303 7.55 -10.84 -0.11
CA SER A 303 8.95 -10.44 0.13
C SER A 303 9.86 -10.84 -1.04
N VAL A 304 9.67 -12.04 -1.61
CA VAL A 304 10.41 -12.48 -2.81
C VAL A 304 10.08 -11.58 -3.99
N ARG A 305 8.79 -11.30 -4.21
CA ARG A 305 8.35 -10.42 -5.28
C ARG A 305 9.00 -9.03 -5.15
N LYS A 306 8.99 -8.43 -3.96
CA LYS A 306 9.60 -7.12 -3.72
C LYS A 306 11.10 -7.11 -3.99
N LEU A 307 11.84 -8.15 -3.60
CA LEU A 307 13.28 -8.28 -3.84
C LEU A 307 13.64 -8.29 -5.34
N VAL A 308 12.77 -8.82 -6.19
CA VAL A 308 12.96 -8.84 -7.66
C VAL A 308 12.42 -7.56 -8.30
N GLN A 309 11.24 -7.12 -7.89
CA GLN A 309 10.54 -5.99 -8.48
C GLN A 309 11.29 -4.67 -8.29
N THR A 310 11.84 -4.42 -7.10
CA THR A 310 12.56 -3.17 -6.81
C THR A 310 13.77 -2.94 -7.73
N PRO A 311 14.73 -3.88 -7.85
CA PRO A 311 15.85 -3.71 -8.79
C PRO A 311 15.40 -3.66 -10.25
N HIS A 312 14.33 -4.39 -10.61
CA HIS A 312 13.75 -4.34 -11.94
C HIS A 312 13.28 -2.93 -12.30
N GLN A 313 12.50 -2.31 -11.44
CA GLN A 313 11.99 -0.95 -11.64
C GLN A 313 13.13 0.08 -11.72
N GLN A 314 14.14 -0.03 -10.86
CA GLN A 314 15.30 0.85 -10.88
C GLN A 314 16.07 0.74 -12.19
N ARG A 315 16.39 -0.48 -12.66
CA ARG A 315 17.09 -0.68 -13.95
C ARG A 315 16.26 -0.21 -15.14
N THR A 316 14.95 -0.37 -15.09
CA THR A 316 14.06 0.12 -16.15
C THR A 316 14.08 1.64 -16.22
N ALA A 317 13.98 2.31 -15.06
CA ALA A 317 14.04 3.77 -14.99
C ALA A 317 15.42 4.32 -15.39
N GLU A 318 16.50 3.65 -15.00
CA GLU A 318 17.88 4.01 -15.41
C GLU A 318 18.06 3.89 -16.93
N LEU A 319 17.58 2.80 -17.52
CA LEU A 319 17.66 2.59 -18.96
C LEU A 319 16.82 3.62 -19.73
N ALA A 320 15.61 3.94 -19.22
CA ALA A 320 14.78 4.98 -19.82
C ALA A 320 15.49 6.35 -19.83
N LEU A 321 16.16 6.67 -18.72
CA LEU A 321 16.94 7.90 -18.60
C LEU A 321 18.16 7.92 -19.55
N GLU A 322 18.91 6.83 -19.60
CA GLU A 322 20.09 6.66 -20.46
C GLU A 322 19.74 6.85 -21.94
N LEU A 323 18.62 6.30 -22.39
CA LEU A 323 18.17 6.40 -23.79
C LEU A 323 17.67 7.80 -24.20
N LEU A 324 17.45 8.69 -23.25
CA LEU A 324 17.16 10.10 -23.52
C LEU A 324 18.44 10.92 -23.79
N GLY A 325 19.63 10.38 -23.46
CA GLY A 325 20.90 11.09 -23.60
C GLY A 325 20.86 12.44 -22.88
N PRO A 326 21.29 13.54 -23.55
CA PRO A 326 21.30 14.87 -22.91
C PRO A 326 19.94 15.35 -22.40
N ALA A 327 18.83 14.95 -23.03
CA ALA A 327 17.48 15.30 -22.57
C ALA A 327 17.14 14.66 -21.22
N GLY A 328 17.80 13.57 -20.84
CA GLY A 328 17.67 12.95 -19.54
C GLY A 328 18.39 13.69 -18.40
N ALA A 329 19.22 14.71 -18.70
CA ALA A 329 19.90 15.52 -17.70
C ALA A 329 19.01 16.63 -17.10
N VAL A 330 17.85 16.90 -17.70
CA VAL A 330 16.93 17.96 -17.28
C VAL A 330 15.55 17.41 -16.99
N ARG A 331 14.89 18.00 -15.97
CA ARG A 331 13.54 17.63 -15.56
C ARG A 331 12.49 18.46 -16.30
N GLU A 332 12.57 18.45 -17.63
CA GLU A 332 11.65 19.18 -18.51
C GLU A 332 11.37 18.36 -19.78
N GLY A 333 10.21 18.57 -20.38
CA GLY A 333 9.83 17.93 -21.62
C GLY A 333 9.92 16.39 -21.57
N ALA A 334 10.66 15.78 -22.49
CA ALA A 334 10.83 14.32 -22.56
C ALA A 334 11.54 13.73 -21.33
N GLY A 335 12.42 14.51 -20.66
CA GLY A 335 13.15 14.09 -19.47
C GLY A 335 12.31 14.08 -18.19
N GLU A 336 11.24 14.85 -18.12
CA GLU A 336 10.48 15.06 -16.88
C GLU A 336 10.06 13.74 -16.20
N ARG A 337 9.36 12.88 -16.93
CA ARG A 337 8.88 11.59 -16.42
C ARG A 337 10.03 10.64 -16.10
N ALA A 338 11.03 10.55 -16.95
CA ALA A 338 12.15 9.62 -16.77
C ALA A 338 13.03 10.01 -15.57
N VAL A 339 13.34 11.31 -15.42
CA VAL A 339 14.09 11.84 -14.26
C VAL A 339 13.30 11.61 -12.98
N HIS A 340 12.01 11.96 -12.96
CA HIS A 340 11.15 11.71 -11.79
C HIS A 340 11.11 10.23 -11.43
N GLY A 341 10.85 9.34 -12.39
CA GLY A 341 10.81 7.89 -12.17
C GLY A 341 12.13 7.34 -11.66
N MET A 342 13.26 7.79 -12.20
CA MET A 342 14.59 7.39 -11.73
C MET A 342 14.84 7.83 -10.29
N LEU A 343 14.57 9.08 -9.94
CA LEU A 343 14.77 9.60 -8.59
C LEU A 343 13.83 8.92 -7.60
N MET A 344 12.55 8.81 -7.93
CA MET A 344 11.52 8.18 -7.08
C MET A 344 11.79 6.70 -6.85
N SER A 345 12.33 5.97 -7.83
CA SER A 345 12.64 4.54 -7.70
C SER A 345 13.65 4.23 -6.58
N ARG A 346 14.44 5.23 -6.13
CA ARG A 346 15.44 5.05 -5.06
C ARG A 346 14.79 4.71 -3.71
N CYS A 347 13.59 5.24 -3.44
CA CYS A 347 12.88 4.94 -2.20
C CYS A 347 12.43 3.46 -2.09
N LEU A 348 12.27 2.76 -3.22
CA LEU A 348 11.75 1.39 -3.25
C LEU A 348 12.60 0.37 -2.51
N THR A 349 13.90 0.60 -2.35
CA THR A 349 14.78 -0.27 -1.56
C THR A 349 14.60 -0.08 -0.06
N ILE A 350 13.87 0.95 0.38
CA ILE A 350 13.70 1.34 1.77
C ILE A 350 12.23 1.19 2.19
N ALA A 351 11.32 1.84 1.46
CA ALA A 351 9.89 1.88 1.76
C ALA A 351 9.26 0.49 1.82
N GLY A 352 8.31 0.26 2.73
CA GLY A 352 7.64 -1.03 2.91
C GLY A 352 8.57 -2.15 3.39
N GLY A 353 9.68 -1.82 4.03
CA GLY A 353 10.75 -2.71 4.52
C GLY A 353 11.93 -2.79 3.56
N THR A 354 13.13 -2.56 4.11
CA THR A 354 14.38 -2.56 3.35
C THR A 354 14.67 -3.92 2.70
N THR A 355 15.58 -3.93 1.73
CA THR A 355 16.09 -5.18 1.13
C THR A 355 16.53 -6.17 2.20
N GLN A 356 17.23 -5.72 3.25
CA GLN A 356 17.71 -6.57 4.36
C GLN A 356 16.53 -7.16 5.15
N VAL A 357 15.52 -6.36 5.46
CA VAL A 357 14.29 -6.84 6.14
C VAL A 357 13.59 -7.90 5.29
N GLN A 358 13.48 -7.70 3.97
CA GLN A 358 12.86 -8.69 3.08
C GLN A 358 13.69 -9.98 3.02
N LEU A 359 15.03 -9.89 2.99
CA LEU A 359 15.92 -11.05 3.04
C LEU A 359 15.75 -11.82 4.35
N ASN A 360 15.64 -11.15 5.49
CA ASN A 360 15.37 -11.79 6.77
C ASN A 360 14.02 -12.53 6.76
N VAL A 361 12.98 -11.91 6.21
CA VAL A 361 11.67 -12.57 6.08
C VAL A 361 11.76 -13.83 5.21
N VAL A 362 12.50 -13.79 4.10
CA VAL A 362 12.71 -14.96 3.24
C VAL A 362 13.51 -16.03 3.98
N ALA A 363 14.61 -15.65 4.64
CA ALA A 363 15.47 -16.57 5.39
C ALA A 363 14.68 -17.30 6.48
N GLU A 364 13.96 -16.56 7.32
CA GLU A 364 13.25 -17.11 8.47
C GLU A 364 11.98 -17.89 8.08
N ARG A 365 11.16 -17.32 7.17
CA ARG A 365 9.80 -17.83 6.92
C ARG A 365 9.70 -18.76 5.71
N ILE A 366 10.59 -18.65 4.74
CA ILE A 366 10.60 -19.51 3.55
C ILE A 366 11.65 -20.59 3.68
N LEU A 367 12.87 -20.23 4.08
CA LEU A 367 13.99 -21.17 4.18
C LEU A 367 14.10 -21.84 5.55
N GLY A 368 13.38 -21.35 6.58
CA GLY A 368 13.41 -21.91 7.92
C GLY A 368 14.73 -21.74 8.66
N LEU A 369 15.53 -20.72 8.28
CA LEU A 369 16.81 -20.45 8.95
C LEU A 369 16.56 -19.89 10.36
N PRO A 370 17.46 -20.19 11.33
CA PRO A 370 17.32 -19.68 12.68
C PRO A 370 17.41 -18.15 12.74
N ARG A 371 16.78 -17.59 13.75
CA ARG A 371 17.03 -16.20 14.17
C ARG A 371 18.26 -16.15 15.03
N ASP A 372 19.10 -15.17 14.79
CA ASP A 372 20.19 -14.83 15.71
C ASP A 372 19.65 -14.15 16.99
#